data_2fad6c867dd089bbabd2d5a65815266d
#
_entry.id   2fad6c867dd089bbabd2d5a65815266d
#
_cell.length_a   1.000
_cell.length_b   1.000
_cell.length_c   1.000
_cell.angle_alpha   90.00
_cell.angle_beta   90.00
_cell.angle_gamma   90.00
#
_symmetry.space_group_name_H-M   'P 1'
#
loop_
_entity.id
_entity.type
_entity.pdbx_description
1 polymer ?
#
loop_
_entity_poly.entity_id
_entity_poly.type
_entity_poly.pdbx_seq_one_letter_code
_entity_poly.pdbx_strand_id
1 'polypeptide(L)'
;VRTFPLPQTGASVSSIVLGFMRITDLDENQIRRLVDTALDVGVTVFDHADIYGGTPHTCEKRFGDAVKLTPAQRERVDIQSKVGIREGWFDFSKDHIVTTVEESLTALGVDHLDTLLLHRPDSLVEPEDVASAFDELHASGKVLTFGVSNHTPGQIELLKTAVKQPILIDQVQLSIVHSPLIAAGLTANMSSEDQSIDRDNGLLDYARSRGITLQAWSPFQSGSASGVFVGDRVNYPELNIALDEIAESHGSTPSAIATAWITRHPANIQVVLGTTNPDRVVEAAAGSDLRLTRQEWYRLFIAAGHTLP
;
A
#
# COMPACT_ATOMS: atom_id res chain seq x y z
N VAL A 1 11.03 12.34 4.13
CA VAL A 1 10.27 11.07 4.36
C VAL A 1 11.21 10.03 4.92
N ARG A 2 10.81 9.40 6.01
CA ARG A 2 11.54 8.28 6.61
C ARG A 2 11.67 7.11 5.63
N THR A 3 12.85 6.49 5.61
CA THR A 3 13.11 5.25 4.88
C THR A 3 13.38 4.10 5.86
N PHE A 4 13.22 2.87 5.39
CA PHE A 4 13.62 1.67 6.11
C PHE A 4 14.06 0.57 5.12
N PRO A 5 14.88 -0.40 5.57
CA PRO A 5 15.30 -1.49 4.69
C PRO A 5 14.11 -2.40 4.37
N LEU A 6 13.88 -2.66 3.08
CA LEU A 6 12.98 -3.72 2.64
C LEU A 6 13.65 -5.06 3.00
N PRO A 7 13.00 -5.92 3.80
CA PRO A 7 13.61 -7.15 4.26
C PRO A 7 14.15 -7.99 3.11
N GLN A 8 15.26 -8.68 3.33
CA GLN A 8 15.91 -9.62 2.41
C GLN A 8 16.49 -9.03 1.11
N THR A 9 16.28 -7.73 0.80
CA THR A 9 16.81 -7.12 -0.44
C THR A 9 18.03 -6.24 -0.20
N GLY A 10 18.17 -5.68 0.99
CA GLY A 10 19.15 -4.62 1.29
C GLY A 10 18.76 -3.25 0.71
N ALA A 11 17.72 -3.14 -0.08
CA ALA A 11 17.20 -1.88 -0.58
C ALA A 11 16.55 -1.07 0.54
N SER A 12 16.66 0.26 0.49
CA SER A 12 15.98 1.17 1.40
C SER A 12 14.82 1.83 0.66
N VAL A 13 13.61 1.66 1.19
CA VAL A 13 12.38 2.18 0.58
C VAL A 13 11.75 3.29 1.42
N SER A 14 11.05 4.23 0.78
CA SER A 14 10.29 5.28 1.48
C SER A 14 9.12 4.68 2.24
N SER A 15 8.82 5.20 3.44
CA SER A 15 7.65 4.78 4.23
C SER A 15 6.32 5.26 3.64
N ILE A 16 6.37 6.11 2.62
CA ILE A 16 5.24 6.59 1.85
C ILE A 16 5.36 6.06 0.43
N VAL A 17 4.24 5.60 -0.12
CA VAL A 17 4.07 5.12 -1.49
C VAL A 17 3.07 6.04 -2.18
N LEU A 18 3.34 6.47 -3.41
CA LEU A 18 2.38 7.23 -4.20
C LEU A 18 1.64 6.31 -5.17
N GLY A 19 0.31 6.22 -5.03
CA GLY A 19 -0.56 5.40 -5.88
C GLY A 19 -1.15 6.20 -7.04
N PHE A 20 -1.16 5.60 -8.23
CA PHE A 20 -1.58 6.23 -9.49
C PHE A 20 -2.96 5.77 -10.00
N MET A 21 -3.81 5.21 -9.15
CA MET A 21 -5.15 4.72 -9.54
C MET A 21 -6.08 5.83 -10.07
N ARG A 22 -5.89 7.08 -9.66
CA ARG A 22 -6.84 8.20 -9.89
C ARG A 22 -6.32 9.27 -10.85
N ILE A 23 -5.35 8.94 -11.71
CA ILE A 23 -4.73 9.93 -12.62
C ILE A 23 -5.44 10.07 -13.97
N THR A 24 -6.57 9.37 -14.18
CA THR A 24 -7.31 9.39 -15.45
C THR A 24 -7.74 10.79 -15.89
N ASP A 25 -8.09 11.66 -14.94
CA ASP A 25 -8.60 13.00 -15.20
C ASP A 25 -7.51 14.07 -15.20
N LEU A 26 -6.26 13.69 -14.92
CA LEU A 26 -5.12 14.63 -14.92
C LEU A 26 -4.52 14.76 -16.32
N ASP A 27 -4.07 15.96 -16.67
CA ASP A 27 -3.22 16.14 -17.83
C ASP A 27 -1.76 15.73 -17.52
N GLU A 28 -0.91 15.68 -18.57
CA GLU A 28 0.49 15.26 -18.43
C GLU A 28 1.30 16.16 -17.49
N ASN A 29 1.05 17.48 -17.49
CA ASN A 29 1.76 18.41 -16.62
C ASN A 29 1.35 18.24 -15.15
N GLN A 30 0.08 17.93 -14.90
CA GLN A 30 -0.42 17.63 -13.56
C GLN A 30 0.19 16.31 -13.02
N ILE A 31 0.29 15.29 -13.88
CA ILE A 31 0.94 14.01 -13.50
C ILE A 31 2.43 14.24 -13.19
N ARG A 32 3.16 14.97 -14.05
CA ARG A 32 4.58 15.32 -13.81
C ARG A 32 4.75 16.07 -12.49
N ARG A 33 3.94 17.12 -12.27
CA ARG A 33 4.00 17.91 -11.04
C ARG A 33 3.76 17.03 -9.80
N LEU A 34 2.83 16.09 -9.88
CA LEU A 34 2.56 15.13 -8.79
C LEU A 34 3.79 14.29 -8.48
N VAL A 35 4.44 13.75 -9.52
CA VAL A 35 5.67 12.93 -9.40
C VAL A 35 6.84 13.76 -8.87
N ASP A 36 7.07 14.94 -9.45
CA ASP A 36 8.17 15.83 -9.02
C ASP A 36 8.01 16.21 -7.55
N THR A 37 6.79 16.58 -7.13
CA THR A 37 6.49 16.89 -5.73
C THR A 37 6.76 15.68 -4.81
N ALA A 38 6.38 14.47 -5.22
CA ALA A 38 6.64 13.26 -4.44
C ALA A 38 8.15 13.02 -4.27
N LEU A 39 8.92 13.15 -5.35
CA LEU A 39 10.38 13.00 -5.32
C LEU A 39 11.06 14.07 -4.47
N ASP A 40 10.59 15.32 -4.53
CA ASP A 40 11.12 16.45 -3.74
C ASP A 40 10.96 16.23 -2.24
N VAL A 41 9.89 15.55 -1.81
CA VAL A 41 9.69 15.20 -0.40
C VAL A 41 10.25 13.82 -0.02
N GLY A 42 10.91 13.12 -0.96
CA GLY A 42 11.57 11.83 -0.71
C GLY A 42 10.64 10.61 -0.76
N VAL A 43 9.51 10.70 -1.46
CA VAL A 43 8.67 9.55 -1.80
C VAL A 43 9.21 8.93 -3.08
N THR A 44 9.69 7.69 -3.00
CA THR A 44 10.38 7.01 -4.10
C THR A 44 9.68 5.74 -4.59
N VAL A 45 8.64 5.27 -3.92
CA VAL A 45 7.87 4.09 -4.32
C VAL A 45 6.58 4.52 -5.02
N PHE A 46 6.39 4.06 -6.25
CA PHE A 46 5.26 4.38 -7.12
C PHE A 46 4.42 3.14 -7.36
N ASP A 47 3.13 3.21 -7.01
CA ASP A 47 2.21 2.06 -7.01
C ASP A 47 1.19 2.16 -8.15
N HIS A 48 1.21 1.16 -9.01
CA HIS A 48 0.33 0.98 -10.15
C HIS A 48 -0.48 -0.31 -10.06
N ALA A 49 -1.33 -0.57 -11.02
CA ALA A 49 -1.93 -1.87 -11.34
C ALA A 49 -2.44 -1.87 -12.78
N ASP A 50 -2.42 -3.03 -13.40
CA ASP A 50 -2.92 -3.29 -14.75
C ASP A 50 -4.36 -2.80 -14.97
N ILE A 51 -5.23 -2.93 -13.96
CA ILE A 51 -6.66 -2.61 -14.06
C ILE A 51 -7.01 -1.15 -13.76
N TYR A 52 -6.05 -0.31 -13.35
CA TYR A 52 -6.35 1.06 -12.95
C TYR A 52 -6.74 1.93 -14.15
N GLY A 53 -7.87 2.67 -14.01
CA GLY A 53 -8.36 3.61 -15.02
C GLY A 53 -9.50 3.07 -15.91
N GLY A 54 -10.10 1.94 -15.55
CA GLY A 54 -11.33 1.40 -16.20
C GLY A 54 -11.06 0.43 -17.35
N THR A 55 -9.99 0.63 -18.14
CA THR A 55 -9.50 -0.35 -19.12
C THR A 55 -8.08 -0.76 -18.78
N PRO A 56 -7.63 -1.97 -19.15
CA PRO A 56 -6.28 -2.44 -18.82
C PRO A 56 -5.20 -1.43 -19.20
N HIS A 57 -4.23 -1.27 -18.31
CA HIS A 57 -3.04 -0.43 -18.48
C HIS A 57 -3.30 1.08 -18.67
N THR A 58 -4.52 1.59 -18.50
CA THR A 58 -4.84 3.01 -18.74
C THR A 58 -4.00 3.94 -17.86
N CYS A 59 -3.97 3.73 -16.54
CA CYS A 59 -3.17 4.59 -15.66
C CYS A 59 -1.66 4.38 -15.86
N GLU A 60 -1.20 3.15 -16.09
CA GLU A 60 0.20 2.86 -16.41
C GLU A 60 0.65 3.62 -17.65
N LYS A 61 -0.13 3.55 -18.74
CA LYS A 61 0.18 4.28 -19.97
C LYS A 61 0.17 5.79 -19.78
N ARG A 62 -0.81 6.34 -19.04
CA ARG A 62 -0.85 7.78 -18.75
C ARG A 62 0.39 8.23 -17.96
N PHE A 63 0.84 7.42 -17.01
CA PHE A 63 2.08 7.68 -16.28
C PHE A 63 3.28 7.63 -17.23
N GLY A 64 3.45 6.57 -18.02
CA GLY A 64 4.56 6.41 -18.96
C GLY A 64 4.63 7.55 -19.99
N ASP A 65 3.49 7.92 -20.59
CA ASP A 65 3.40 9.03 -21.55
C ASP A 65 3.76 10.39 -20.93
N ALA A 66 3.31 10.63 -19.69
CA ALA A 66 3.50 11.90 -19.00
C ALA A 66 4.91 12.02 -18.40
N VAL A 67 5.40 11.02 -17.67
CA VAL A 67 6.58 11.18 -16.82
C VAL A 67 7.87 10.97 -17.59
N LYS A 68 7.95 9.93 -18.44
CA LYS A 68 9.14 9.61 -19.26
C LYS A 68 10.42 9.65 -18.43
N LEU A 69 10.50 8.78 -17.42
CA LEU A 69 11.62 8.74 -16.50
C LEU A 69 12.96 8.70 -17.24
N THR A 70 13.84 9.64 -16.91
CA THR A 70 15.24 9.55 -17.34
C THR A 70 15.92 8.38 -16.61
N PRO A 71 17.03 7.81 -17.16
CA PRO A 71 17.76 6.75 -16.46
C PRO A 71 18.11 7.11 -15.01
N ALA A 72 18.57 8.34 -14.77
CA ALA A 72 18.91 8.81 -13.42
C ALA A 72 17.70 8.93 -12.48
N GLN A 73 16.50 9.22 -13.00
CA GLN A 73 15.26 9.20 -12.20
C GLN A 73 14.83 7.75 -11.94
N ARG A 74 14.91 6.87 -12.96
CA ARG A 74 14.54 5.46 -12.83
C ARG A 74 15.34 4.74 -11.76
N GLU A 75 16.63 5.03 -11.63
CA GLU A 75 17.51 4.51 -10.57
C GLU A 75 17.12 4.95 -9.14
N ARG A 76 16.30 6.00 -9.02
CA ARG A 76 15.91 6.58 -7.74
C ARG A 76 14.50 6.18 -7.31
N VAL A 77 13.75 5.50 -8.15
CA VAL A 77 12.36 5.13 -7.89
C VAL A 77 12.16 3.62 -7.96
N ASP A 78 11.30 3.13 -7.08
CA ASP A 78 10.81 1.76 -7.10
C ASP A 78 9.42 1.75 -7.75
N ILE A 79 9.28 1.09 -8.90
CA ILE A 79 8.00 0.95 -9.59
C ILE A 79 7.39 -0.39 -9.23
N GLN A 80 6.21 -0.31 -8.60
CA GLN A 80 5.39 -1.45 -8.22
C GLN A 80 4.16 -1.50 -9.11
N SER A 81 3.81 -2.67 -9.64
CA SER A 81 2.52 -2.89 -10.28
C SER A 81 1.87 -4.19 -9.80
N LYS A 82 0.63 -4.45 -10.24
CA LYS A 82 -0.18 -5.56 -9.77
C LYS A 82 -0.87 -6.26 -10.93
N VAL A 83 -1.15 -7.56 -10.75
CA VAL A 83 -1.76 -8.44 -11.76
C VAL A 83 -2.79 -9.37 -11.13
N GLY A 84 -3.72 -9.87 -11.94
CA GLY A 84 -4.57 -11.01 -11.59
C GLY A 84 -6.06 -10.70 -11.46
N ILE A 85 -6.48 -9.43 -11.38
CA ILE A 85 -7.91 -9.09 -11.39
C ILE A 85 -8.40 -9.01 -12.85
N ARG A 86 -9.51 -9.70 -13.13
CA ARG A 86 -10.25 -9.65 -14.39
C ARG A 86 -11.68 -9.19 -14.14
N GLU A 87 -12.40 -8.84 -15.18
CA GLU A 87 -13.80 -8.46 -15.06
C GLU A 87 -14.65 -9.68 -14.64
N GLY A 88 -15.02 -9.72 -13.35
CA GLY A 88 -15.84 -10.77 -12.78
C GLY A 88 -15.11 -12.04 -12.31
N TRP A 89 -13.77 -12.12 -12.44
CA TRP A 89 -12.96 -13.27 -12.01
C TRP A 89 -11.51 -12.90 -11.72
N PHE A 90 -10.71 -13.85 -11.25
CA PHE A 90 -9.27 -13.70 -11.02
C PHE A 90 -8.50 -14.69 -11.90
N ASP A 91 -7.25 -14.35 -12.25
CA ASP A 91 -6.41 -15.18 -13.11
C ASP A 91 -4.94 -15.13 -12.65
N PHE A 92 -4.49 -16.20 -12.04
CA PHE A 92 -3.09 -16.40 -11.67
C PHE A 92 -2.39 -17.47 -12.52
N SER A 93 -2.94 -17.76 -13.71
CA SER A 93 -2.24 -18.60 -14.68
C SER A 93 -0.90 -17.97 -15.07
N LYS A 94 0.10 -18.81 -15.35
CA LYS A 94 1.42 -18.37 -15.78
C LYS A 94 1.34 -17.41 -16.97
N ASP A 95 0.60 -17.79 -18.01
CA ASP A 95 0.51 -17.03 -19.25
C ASP A 95 -0.08 -15.64 -19.02
N HIS A 96 -1.12 -15.54 -18.18
CA HIS A 96 -1.70 -14.24 -17.84
C HIS A 96 -0.73 -13.37 -17.06
N ILE A 97 -0.07 -13.89 -16.03
CA ILE A 97 0.90 -13.12 -15.23
C ILE A 97 2.03 -12.57 -16.11
N VAL A 98 2.65 -13.42 -16.93
CA VAL A 98 3.77 -13.02 -17.78
C VAL A 98 3.34 -11.99 -18.82
N THR A 99 2.25 -12.26 -19.55
CA THR A 99 1.74 -11.34 -20.58
C THR A 99 1.39 -9.97 -20.01
N THR A 100 0.66 -9.96 -18.90
CA THR A 100 0.24 -8.69 -18.25
C THR A 100 1.45 -7.87 -17.78
N VAL A 101 2.49 -8.51 -17.25
CA VAL A 101 3.72 -7.80 -16.86
C VAL A 101 4.40 -7.18 -18.08
N GLU A 102 4.49 -7.88 -19.23
CA GLU A 102 5.06 -7.34 -20.45
C GLU A 102 4.28 -6.14 -20.99
N GLU A 103 2.96 -6.22 -20.92
CA GLU A 103 2.07 -5.10 -21.27
C GLU A 103 2.24 -3.92 -20.30
N SER A 104 2.35 -4.16 -18.99
CA SER A 104 2.63 -3.12 -17.98
C SER A 104 3.97 -2.44 -18.22
N LEU A 105 5.04 -3.19 -18.50
CA LEU A 105 6.36 -2.61 -18.82
C LEU A 105 6.29 -1.71 -20.05
N THR A 106 5.59 -2.16 -21.09
CA THR A 106 5.36 -1.37 -22.31
C THR A 106 4.58 -0.08 -22.02
N ALA A 107 3.49 -0.19 -21.23
CA ALA A 107 2.63 0.93 -20.87
C ALA A 107 3.35 1.97 -20.01
N LEU A 108 4.12 1.53 -19.03
CA LEU A 108 4.92 2.37 -18.14
C LEU A 108 6.16 2.97 -18.84
N GLY A 109 6.61 2.36 -19.93
CA GLY A 109 7.83 2.77 -20.63
C GLY A 109 9.10 2.46 -19.83
N VAL A 110 9.13 1.32 -19.14
CA VAL A 110 10.27 0.87 -18.33
C VAL A 110 10.68 -0.56 -18.71
N ASP A 111 11.89 -0.95 -18.37
CA ASP A 111 12.47 -2.26 -18.68
C ASP A 111 12.21 -3.32 -17.61
N HIS A 112 11.91 -2.89 -16.37
CA HIS A 112 11.57 -3.78 -15.26
C HIS A 112 10.63 -3.12 -14.24
N LEU A 113 9.93 -3.97 -13.48
CA LEU A 113 9.27 -3.60 -12.24
C LEU A 113 10.20 -3.94 -11.06
N ASP A 114 10.29 -3.04 -10.08
CA ASP A 114 10.99 -3.34 -8.83
C ASP A 114 10.19 -4.33 -8.00
N THR A 115 8.86 -4.23 -8.04
CA THR A 115 7.96 -5.14 -7.32
C THR A 115 6.72 -5.48 -8.16
N LEU A 116 6.36 -6.77 -8.20
CA LEU A 116 5.07 -7.25 -8.71
C LEU A 116 4.23 -7.78 -7.56
N LEU A 117 2.96 -7.35 -7.46
CA LEU A 117 2.00 -7.89 -6.51
C LEU A 117 0.92 -8.73 -7.20
N LEU A 118 0.56 -9.86 -6.60
CA LEU A 118 -0.71 -10.53 -6.90
C LEU A 118 -1.85 -9.73 -6.25
N HIS A 119 -2.76 -9.15 -7.06
CA HIS A 119 -3.62 -8.04 -6.65
C HIS A 119 -4.74 -8.43 -5.67
N ARG A 120 -5.29 -9.63 -5.79
CA ARG A 120 -6.29 -10.24 -4.90
C ARG A 120 -6.10 -11.75 -4.89
N PRO A 121 -6.46 -12.45 -3.82
CA PRO A 121 -6.41 -13.92 -3.83
C PRO A 121 -7.29 -14.51 -4.94
N ASP A 122 -6.73 -15.43 -5.71
CA ASP A 122 -7.47 -16.27 -6.63
C ASP A 122 -7.80 -17.59 -5.93
N SER A 123 -9.08 -17.93 -5.82
CA SER A 123 -9.51 -19.20 -5.19
C SER A 123 -9.19 -20.42 -6.03
N LEU A 124 -8.86 -20.24 -7.29
CA LEU A 124 -8.49 -21.30 -8.23
C LEU A 124 -6.99 -21.33 -8.52
N VAL A 125 -6.18 -20.64 -7.68
CA VAL A 125 -4.73 -20.57 -7.88
C VAL A 125 -4.09 -21.95 -7.80
N GLU A 126 -3.24 -22.25 -8.81
CA GLU A 126 -2.27 -23.33 -8.77
C GLU A 126 -0.91 -22.69 -8.43
N PRO A 127 -0.34 -22.95 -7.24
CA PRO A 127 0.92 -22.34 -6.83
C PRO A 127 2.09 -22.58 -7.79
N GLU A 128 2.08 -23.67 -8.54
CA GLU A 128 3.07 -24.04 -9.55
C GLU A 128 3.03 -23.10 -10.77
N ASP A 129 1.85 -22.61 -11.16
CA ASP A 129 1.70 -21.64 -12.26
C ASP A 129 2.30 -20.29 -11.84
N VAL A 130 2.01 -19.83 -10.62
CA VAL A 130 2.59 -18.62 -10.06
C VAL A 130 4.11 -18.75 -9.95
N ALA A 131 4.60 -19.91 -9.45
CA ALA A 131 6.03 -20.17 -9.32
C ALA A 131 6.74 -20.13 -10.68
N SER A 132 6.12 -20.73 -11.71
CA SER A 132 6.66 -20.73 -13.08
C SER A 132 6.71 -19.32 -13.68
N ALA A 133 5.68 -18.50 -13.42
CA ALA A 133 5.68 -17.09 -13.87
C ALA A 133 6.76 -16.27 -13.14
N PHE A 134 6.87 -16.40 -11.83
CA PHE A 134 7.85 -15.68 -11.03
C PHE A 134 9.29 -16.08 -11.37
N ASP A 135 9.55 -17.38 -11.56
CA ASP A 135 10.87 -17.87 -12.01
C ASP A 135 11.27 -17.24 -13.36
N GLU A 136 10.35 -17.19 -14.33
CA GLU A 136 10.60 -16.60 -15.66
C GLU A 136 10.83 -15.08 -15.59
N LEU A 137 9.96 -14.36 -14.89
CA LEU A 137 10.04 -12.89 -14.77
C LEU A 137 11.29 -12.46 -14.02
N HIS A 138 11.66 -13.19 -12.95
CA HIS A 138 12.87 -12.91 -12.19
C HIS A 138 14.14 -13.25 -12.99
N ALA A 139 14.17 -14.41 -13.65
CA ALA A 139 15.33 -14.83 -14.43
C ALA A 139 15.60 -13.92 -15.65
N SER A 140 14.54 -13.36 -16.24
CA SER A 140 14.66 -12.36 -17.32
C SER A 140 14.97 -10.95 -16.84
N GLY A 141 14.97 -10.70 -15.51
CA GLY A 141 15.17 -9.38 -14.92
C GLY A 141 13.99 -8.42 -15.10
N LYS A 142 12.84 -8.90 -15.57
CA LYS A 142 11.63 -8.07 -15.74
C LYS A 142 10.94 -7.71 -14.43
N VAL A 143 11.13 -8.52 -13.38
CA VAL A 143 10.63 -8.26 -12.03
C VAL A 143 11.73 -8.60 -11.03
N LEU A 144 12.03 -7.68 -10.12
CA LEU A 144 13.12 -7.85 -9.15
C LEU A 144 12.62 -8.50 -7.84
N THR A 145 11.43 -8.12 -7.35
CA THR A 145 10.85 -8.62 -6.11
C THR A 145 9.35 -8.88 -6.24
N PHE A 146 8.81 -9.68 -5.32
CA PHE A 146 7.43 -10.14 -5.39
C PHE A 146 6.68 -9.92 -4.07
N GLY A 147 5.38 -9.72 -4.18
CA GLY A 147 4.48 -9.57 -3.06
C GLY A 147 3.06 -9.95 -3.42
N VAL A 148 2.16 -9.66 -2.51
CA VAL A 148 0.73 -9.92 -2.66
C VAL A 148 -0.08 -8.70 -2.20
N SER A 149 -1.38 -8.72 -2.43
CA SER A 149 -2.30 -7.73 -1.89
C SER A 149 -3.56 -8.44 -1.37
N ASN A 150 -3.95 -8.10 -0.14
CA ASN A 150 -5.14 -8.64 0.54
C ASN A 150 -5.13 -10.18 0.75
N HIS A 151 -3.95 -10.76 0.91
CA HIS A 151 -3.82 -12.19 1.18
C HIS A 151 -3.80 -12.45 2.69
N THR A 152 -4.38 -13.57 3.10
CA THR A 152 -4.24 -14.08 4.46
C THR A 152 -2.95 -14.87 4.62
N PRO A 153 -2.44 -15.08 5.86
CA PRO A 153 -1.29 -15.92 6.12
C PRO A 153 -1.35 -17.30 5.46
N GLY A 154 -2.51 -17.96 5.52
CA GLY A 154 -2.70 -19.28 4.91
C GLY A 154 -2.56 -19.27 3.39
N GLN A 155 -3.04 -18.22 2.72
CA GLN A 155 -2.89 -18.04 1.27
C GLN A 155 -1.43 -17.77 0.87
N ILE A 156 -0.70 -16.98 1.68
CA ILE A 156 0.73 -16.76 1.45
C ILE A 156 1.51 -18.07 1.65
N GLU A 157 1.24 -18.85 2.70
CA GLU A 157 1.92 -20.14 2.92
C GLU A 157 1.55 -21.16 1.82
N LEU A 158 0.33 -21.11 1.25
CA LEU A 158 -0.04 -21.93 0.09
C LEU A 158 0.82 -21.58 -1.13
N LEU A 159 0.97 -20.31 -1.47
CA LEU A 159 1.85 -19.90 -2.58
C LEU A 159 3.30 -20.39 -2.37
N LYS A 160 3.81 -20.28 -1.16
CA LYS A 160 5.18 -20.69 -0.79
C LYS A 160 5.41 -22.20 -0.85
N THR A 161 4.39 -23.02 -1.10
CA THR A 161 4.61 -24.46 -1.37
C THR A 161 5.34 -24.72 -2.68
N ALA A 162 5.22 -23.79 -3.65
CA ALA A 162 5.89 -23.87 -4.95
C ALA A 162 6.77 -22.63 -5.24
N VAL A 163 6.33 -21.43 -4.88
CA VAL A 163 7.05 -20.17 -5.10
C VAL A 163 8.32 -20.12 -4.23
N LYS A 164 9.48 -19.94 -4.87
CA LYS A 164 10.80 -19.86 -4.22
C LYS A 164 11.21 -18.46 -3.87
N GLN A 165 10.73 -17.47 -4.63
CA GLN A 165 11.01 -16.07 -4.40
C GLN A 165 10.35 -15.63 -3.08
N PRO A 166 11.03 -14.79 -2.29
CA PRO A 166 10.44 -14.23 -1.08
C PRO A 166 9.20 -13.39 -1.40
N ILE A 167 8.12 -13.57 -0.67
CA ILE A 167 6.98 -12.65 -0.65
C ILE A 167 7.31 -11.56 0.36
N LEU A 168 7.64 -10.36 -0.14
CA LEU A 168 8.19 -9.27 0.68
C LEU A 168 7.17 -8.24 1.12
N ILE A 169 6.04 -8.15 0.43
CA ILE A 169 5.01 -7.13 0.62
C ILE A 169 3.64 -7.81 0.66
N ASP A 170 2.77 -7.34 1.57
CA ASP A 170 1.32 -7.52 1.46
C ASP A 170 0.63 -6.16 1.58
N GLN A 171 -0.04 -5.73 0.50
CA GLN A 171 -0.72 -4.44 0.44
C GLN A 171 -2.18 -4.62 0.87
N VAL A 172 -2.55 -4.09 2.04
CA VAL A 172 -3.84 -4.31 2.71
C VAL A 172 -4.54 -3.00 3.04
N GLN A 173 -5.86 -3.05 3.24
CA GLN A 173 -6.59 -1.89 3.73
C GLN A 173 -6.25 -1.61 5.18
N LEU A 174 -5.82 -0.37 5.47
CA LEU A 174 -5.57 0.05 6.84
C LEU A 174 -5.67 1.57 6.97
N SER A 175 -6.47 2.00 7.93
CA SER A 175 -6.55 3.40 8.39
C SER A 175 -6.84 3.42 9.89
N ILE A 176 -6.89 4.61 10.51
CA ILE A 176 -7.27 4.72 11.92
C ILE A 176 -8.69 4.15 12.16
N VAL A 177 -9.64 4.45 11.26
CA VAL A 177 -11.04 4.02 11.37
C VAL A 177 -11.28 2.61 10.80
N HIS A 178 -10.37 2.09 9.99
CA HIS A 178 -10.42 0.73 9.46
C HIS A 178 -9.13 0.00 9.81
N SER A 179 -9.09 -0.58 11.00
CA SER A 179 -7.89 -1.27 11.51
C SER A 179 -8.20 -2.65 12.12
N PRO A 180 -9.00 -3.52 11.44
CA PRO A 180 -9.35 -4.83 12.01
C PRO A 180 -8.15 -5.67 12.37
N LEU A 181 -7.09 -5.66 11.54
CA LEU A 181 -5.86 -6.42 11.78
C LEU A 181 -5.07 -5.99 13.04
N ILE A 182 -5.33 -4.78 13.57
CA ILE A 182 -4.80 -4.31 14.86
C ILE A 182 -5.81 -4.56 15.97
N ALA A 183 -7.05 -4.19 15.73
CA ALA A 183 -8.13 -4.17 16.70
C ALA A 183 -8.46 -5.57 17.26
N ALA A 184 -8.51 -6.58 16.39
CA ALA A 184 -8.79 -7.96 16.79
C ALA A 184 -7.76 -8.51 17.79
N GLY A 185 -6.49 -8.18 17.60
CA GLY A 185 -5.42 -8.60 18.53
C GLY A 185 -5.52 -7.94 19.91
N LEU A 186 -6.01 -6.70 19.98
CA LEU A 186 -6.18 -5.99 21.27
C LEU A 186 -7.33 -6.52 22.10
N THR A 187 -8.37 -7.07 21.46
CA THR A 187 -9.55 -7.65 22.13
C THR A 187 -9.59 -9.17 22.05
N ALA A 188 -8.45 -9.82 21.83
CA ALA A 188 -8.36 -11.28 21.77
C ALA A 188 -8.97 -11.94 23.04
N ASN A 189 -9.75 -13.00 22.86
CA ASN A 189 -10.52 -13.71 23.90
C ASN A 189 -11.67 -12.93 24.58
N MET A 190 -12.04 -11.78 24.05
CA MET A 190 -13.18 -11.01 24.57
C MET A 190 -14.45 -11.35 23.77
N SER A 191 -15.17 -12.40 24.17
CA SER A 191 -16.33 -12.92 23.44
C SER A 191 -17.52 -11.95 23.33
N SER A 192 -17.55 -10.90 24.16
CA SER A 192 -18.56 -9.83 24.11
C SER A 192 -18.25 -8.75 23.08
N GLU A 193 -17.08 -8.76 22.48
CA GLU A 193 -16.60 -7.72 21.58
C GLU A 193 -16.54 -8.25 20.13
N ASP A 194 -17.37 -7.70 19.24
CA ASP A 194 -17.32 -8.02 17.79
C ASP A 194 -15.95 -7.69 17.17
N GLN A 195 -15.24 -6.72 17.74
CA GLN A 195 -13.88 -6.36 17.34
C GLN A 195 -12.88 -7.51 17.52
N SER A 196 -13.18 -8.49 18.41
CA SER A 196 -12.33 -9.67 18.65
C SER A 196 -12.37 -10.69 17.50
N ILE A 197 -13.28 -10.51 16.53
CA ILE A 197 -13.38 -11.40 15.38
C ILE A 197 -12.22 -11.12 14.43
N ASP A 198 -11.26 -12.03 14.40
CA ASP A 198 -10.12 -11.94 13.51
C ASP A 198 -10.53 -12.37 12.08
N ARG A 199 -10.61 -11.39 11.17
CA ARG A 199 -10.91 -11.61 9.74
C ARG A 199 -9.67 -11.79 8.89
N ASP A 200 -8.52 -11.43 9.43
CA ASP A 200 -7.24 -11.38 8.71
C ASP A 200 -6.31 -12.53 9.11
N ASN A 201 -6.80 -13.47 9.96
CA ASN A 201 -6.07 -14.66 10.44
C ASN A 201 -4.69 -14.32 11.04
N GLY A 202 -4.61 -13.25 11.84
CA GLY A 202 -3.38 -12.82 12.49
C GLY A 202 -2.33 -12.25 11.53
N LEU A 203 -2.75 -11.66 10.41
CA LEU A 203 -1.86 -11.18 9.37
C LEU A 203 -0.78 -10.23 9.88
N LEU A 204 -1.12 -9.32 10.80
CA LEU A 204 -0.14 -8.35 11.33
C LEU A 204 1.06 -9.03 12.00
N ASP A 205 0.79 -9.98 12.89
CA ASP A 205 1.85 -10.70 13.61
C ASP A 205 2.58 -11.70 12.71
N TYR A 206 1.86 -12.34 11.79
CA TYR A 206 2.46 -13.17 10.76
C TYR A 206 3.44 -12.37 9.90
N ALA A 207 3.02 -11.23 9.35
CA ALA A 207 3.86 -10.37 8.52
C ALA A 207 5.13 -9.93 9.28
N ARG A 208 4.98 -9.48 10.54
CA ARG A 208 6.12 -9.10 11.39
C ARG A 208 7.08 -10.25 11.62
N SER A 209 6.56 -11.46 11.90
CA SER A 209 7.41 -12.63 12.18
C SER A 209 8.13 -13.17 10.95
N ARG A 210 7.59 -12.94 9.75
CA ARG A 210 8.14 -13.39 8.47
C ARG A 210 8.95 -12.33 7.73
N GLY A 211 9.02 -11.10 8.24
CA GLY A 211 9.68 -9.99 7.56
C GLY A 211 8.94 -9.54 6.29
N ILE A 212 7.60 -9.62 6.29
CA ILE A 212 6.75 -9.09 5.22
C ILE A 212 6.39 -7.65 5.57
N THR A 213 6.61 -6.73 4.65
CA THR A 213 6.22 -5.32 4.79
C THR A 213 4.76 -5.15 4.45
N LEU A 214 3.97 -4.60 5.37
CA LEU A 214 2.58 -4.22 5.08
C LEU A 214 2.54 -2.85 4.40
N GLN A 215 1.69 -2.72 3.37
CA GLN A 215 1.39 -1.44 2.72
C GLN A 215 -0.09 -1.10 2.92
N ALA A 216 -0.37 0.03 3.59
CA ALA A 216 -1.72 0.47 3.93
C ALA A 216 -2.37 1.21 2.77
N TRP A 217 -3.24 0.57 1.97
CA TRP A 217 -4.05 1.29 1.00
C TRP A 217 -5.29 1.92 1.66
N SER A 218 -5.83 2.99 1.05
CA SER A 218 -6.92 3.82 1.61
C SER A 218 -6.67 4.35 3.03
N PRO A 219 -5.49 4.92 3.32
CA PRO A 219 -5.07 5.26 4.68
C PRO A 219 -5.90 6.34 5.36
N PHE A 220 -6.73 7.07 4.61
CA PHE A 220 -7.62 8.13 5.10
C PHE A 220 -9.11 7.82 4.95
N GLN A 221 -9.47 6.57 4.60
CA GLN A 221 -10.84 6.15 4.35
C GLN A 221 -11.35 5.16 5.39
N SER A 222 -12.68 5.05 5.51
CA SER A 222 -13.37 4.20 6.50
C SER A 222 -13.64 2.77 6.04
N GLY A 223 -13.10 2.33 4.93
CA GLY A 223 -13.31 0.96 4.44
C GLY A 223 -14.49 0.75 3.48
N SER A 224 -15.48 1.63 3.47
CA SER A 224 -16.53 1.70 2.46
C SER A 224 -16.32 2.93 1.57
N ALA A 225 -17.10 3.07 0.51
CA ALA A 225 -17.02 4.20 -0.43
C ALA A 225 -17.32 5.59 0.17
N SER A 226 -17.41 5.70 1.48
CA SER A 226 -17.75 6.91 2.24
C SER A 226 -16.51 7.74 2.53
N GLY A 227 -16.10 8.59 1.63
CA GLY A 227 -15.27 9.75 1.91
C GLY A 227 -13.99 9.57 2.76
N VAL A 228 -13.34 10.68 3.01
CA VAL A 228 -12.13 10.78 3.85
C VAL A 228 -12.57 11.17 5.26
N PHE A 229 -12.10 10.46 6.30
CA PHE A 229 -12.45 10.74 7.70
C PHE A 229 -11.78 12.02 8.24
N VAL A 230 -10.63 12.41 7.71
CA VAL A 230 -9.93 13.64 8.10
C VAL A 230 -10.77 14.86 7.66
N GLY A 231 -11.22 15.65 8.62
CA GLY A 231 -12.12 16.79 8.41
C GLY A 231 -13.62 16.44 8.41
N ASP A 232 -14.01 15.17 8.43
CA ASP A 232 -15.41 14.75 8.56
C ASP A 232 -15.86 14.80 10.03
N ARG A 233 -16.30 15.98 10.46
CA ARG A 233 -16.77 16.24 11.83
C ARG A 233 -18.20 15.76 12.09
N VAL A 234 -18.90 15.28 11.06
CA VAL A 234 -20.25 14.73 11.18
C VAL A 234 -20.19 13.25 11.58
N ASN A 235 -19.39 12.47 10.84
CA ASN A 235 -19.30 11.03 11.08
C ASN A 235 -18.19 10.67 12.09
N TYR A 236 -17.15 11.50 12.22
CA TYR A 236 -15.98 11.25 13.08
C TYR A 236 -15.62 12.47 13.94
N PRO A 237 -16.57 13.04 14.76
CA PRO A 237 -16.31 14.25 15.52
C PRO A 237 -15.18 14.08 16.54
N GLU A 238 -15.20 13.03 17.35
CA GLU A 238 -14.20 12.78 18.40
C GLU A 238 -12.79 12.53 17.80
N LEU A 239 -12.72 11.79 16.69
CA LEU A 239 -11.45 11.55 16.00
C LEU A 239 -10.87 12.86 15.47
N ASN A 240 -11.69 13.72 14.86
CA ASN A 240 -11.20 14.98 14.32
C ASN A 240 -10.79 15.98 15.41
N ILE A 241 -11.44 15.99 16.58
CA ILE A 241 -10.97 16.75 17.74
C ILE A 241 -9.59 16.25 18.17
N ALA A 242 -9.40 14.93 18.30
CA ALA A 242 -8.13 14.35 18.69
C ALA A 242 -7.03 14.62 17.66
N LEU A 243 -7.34 14.51 16.35
CA LEU A 243 -6.41 14.81 15.27
C LEU A 243 -5.95 16.27 15.30
N ASP A 244 -6.88 17.23 15.51
CA ASP A 244 -6.56 18.66 15.55
C ASP A 244 -5.66 19.00 16.74
N GLU A 245 -6.01 18.54 17.95
CA GLU A 245 -5.23 18.84 19.17
C GLU A 245 -3.83 18.24 19.11
N ILE A 246 -3.68 17.00 18.59
CA ILE A 246 -2.37 16.37 18.42
C ILE A 246 -1.60 17.09 17.32
N ALA A 247 -2.24 17.47 16.21
CA ALA A 247 -1.60 18.23 15.14
C ALA A 247 -1.07 19.58 15.65
N GLU A 248 -1.85 20.31 16.42
CA GLU A 248 -1.43 21.56 17.06
C GLU A 248 -0.21 21.35 17.97
N SER A 249 -0.22 20.32 18.81
CA SER A 249 0.89 20.03 19.73
C SER A 249 2.19 19.65 19.03
N HIS A 250 2.11 19.11 17.81
CA HIS A 250 3.24 18.75 16.97
C HIS A 250 3.59 19.83 15.93
N GLY A 251 2.86 20.95 15.87
CA GLY A 251 3.02 21.98 14.83
C GLY A 251 2.83 21.43 13.42
N SER A 252 1.85 20.53 13.24
CA SER A 252 1.65 19.76 12.02
C SER A 252 0.19 19.78 11.56
N THR A 253 -0.21 18.91 10.63
CA THR A 253 -1.57 18.83 10.10
C THR A 253 -2.27 17.53 10.51
N PRO A 254 -3.61 17.50 10.57
CA PRO A 254 -4.37 16.27 10.82
C PRO A 254 -4.04 15.12 9.86
N SER A 255 -3.77 15.43 8.58
CA SER A 255 -3.33 14.45 7.57
C SER A 255 -1.97 13.83 7.92
N ALA A 256 -1.03 14.65 8.40
CA ALA A 256 0.27 14.17 8.86
C ALA A 256 0.13 13.29 10.12
N ILE A 257 -0.74 13.64 11.06
CA ILE A 257 -1.00 12.81 12.25
C ILE A 257 -1.62 11.48 11.87
N ALA A 258 -2.57 11.46 10.94
CA ALA A 258 -3.17 10.21 10.45
C ALA A 258 -2.13 9.31 9.76
N THR A 259 -1.20 9.89 8.99
CA THR A 259 -0.05 9.17 8.44
C THR A 259 0.88 8.67 9.55
N ALA A 260 1.21 9.53 10.51
CA ALA A 260 2.07 9.19 11.64
C ALA A 260 1.50 8.03 12.48
N TRP A 261 0.19 7.93 12.59
CA TRP A 261 -0.46 6.83 13.32
C TRP A 261 -0.11 5.47 12.70
N ILE A 262 -0.17 5.34 11.38
CA ILE A 262 0.18 4.11 10.66
C ILE A 262 1.70 3.86 10.76
N THR A 263 2.52 4.85 10.41
CA THR A 263 3.98 4.70 10.35
C THR A 263 4.63 4.57 11.72
N ARG A 264 3.90 4.92 12.81
CA ARG A 264 4.34 4.73 14.20
C ARG A 264 4.40 3.25 14.59
N HIS A 265 3.62 2.40 13.91
CA HIS A 265 3.55 0.98 14.23
C HIS A 265 4.92 0.31 13.99
N PRO A 266 5.39 -0.55 14.92
CA PRO A 266 6.74 -1.15 14.82
C PRO A 266 6.88 -2.21 13.70
N ALA A 267 5.80 -2.50 12.97
CA ALA A 267 5.81 -3.35 11.77
C ALA A 267 6.40 -2.63 10.53
N ASN A 268 6.80 -1.35 10.62
CA ASN A 268 7.25 -0.54 9.49
C ASN A 268 6.23 -0.52 8.33
N ILE A 269 4.97 -0.22 8.65
CA ILE A 269 3.89 -0.18 7.66
C ILE A 269 4.08 1.02 6.74
N GLN A 270 4.08 0.80 5.43
CA GLN A 270 4.08 1.87 4.43
C GLN A 270 2.67 2.41 4.23
N VAL A 271 2.56 3.69 3.88
CA VAL A 271 1.28 4.36 3.60
C VAL A 271 1.15 4.62 2.11
N VAL A 272 0.14 4.01 1.47
CA VAL A 272 -0.13 4.18 0.04
C VAL A 272 -1.10 5.33 -0.17
N LEU A 273 -0.59 6.45 -0.65
CA LEU A 273 -1.37 7.66 -0.93
C LEU A 273 -2.12 7.52 -2.26
N GLY A 274 -3.42 7.77 -2.26
CA GLY A 274 -4.25 7.80 -3.47
C GLY A 274 -4.68 9.21 -3.87
N THR A 275 -3.99 10.25 -3.39
CA THR A 275 -4.31 11.64 -3.73
C THR A 275 -3.67 12.05 -5.05
N THR A 276 -4.37 12.91 -5.81
CA THR A 276 -3.86 13.57 -7.00
C THR A 276 -3.46 15.02 -6.74
N ASN A 277 -3.59 15.49 -5.50
CA ASN A 277 -3.21 16.84 -5.09
C ASN A 277 -1.78 16.83 -4.50
N PRO A 278 -0.81 17.52 -5.12
CA PRO A 278 0.58 17.59 -4.63
C PRO A 278 0.69 18.12 -3.19
N ASP A 279 -0.11 19.12 -2.79
CA ASP A 279 -0.04 19.67 -1.44
C ASP A 279 -0.39 18.62 -0.38
N ARG A 280 -1.37 17.74 -0.67
CA ARG A 280 -1.72 16.61 0.20
C ARG A 280 -0.63 15.53 0.26
N VAL A 281 0.16 15.38 -0.81
CA VAL A 281 1.34 14.49 -0.78
C VAL A 281 2.36 15.05 0.21
N VAL A 282 2.64 16.35 0.16
CA VAL A 282 3.56 17.02 1.11
C VAL A 282 3.08 16.89 2.55
N GLU A 283 1.80 17.18 2.81
CA GLU A 283 1.21 17.04 4.15
C GLU A 283 1.33 15.62 4.70
N ALA A 284 0.91 14.62 3.93
CA ALA A 284 0.97 13.23 4.35
C ALA A 284 2.41 12.76 4.54
N ALA A 285 3.32 13.15 3.65
CA ALA A 285 4.73 12.81 3.70
C ALA A 285 5.41 13.33 4.98
N ALA A 286 5.05 14.55 5.42
CA ALA A 286 5.53 15.13 6.66
C ALA A 286 5.21 14.27 7.89
N GLY A 287 4.09 13.53 7.86
CA GLY A 287 3.68 12.62 8.93
C GLY A 287 4.62 11.43 9.14
N SER A 288 5.39 11.05 8.11
CA SER A 288 6.28 9.90 8.19
C SER A 288 7.42 10.06 9.22
N ASP A 289 7.81 11.28 9.48
CA ASP A 289 8.90 11.63 10.40
C ASP A 289 8.40 11.97 11.82
N LEU A 290 7.08 12.14 12.00
CA LEU A 290 6.48 12.40 13.31
C LEU A 290 6.47 11.14 14.17
N ARG A 291 6.78 11.32 15.45
CA ARG A 291 6.75 10.23 16.43
C ARG A 291 5.66 10.47 17.45
N LEU A 292 4.50 9.89 17.25
CA LEU A 292 3.44 9.88 18.24
C LEU A 292 3.88 9.12 19.50
N THR A 293 3.54 9.66 20.66
CA THR A 293 3.64 8.92 21.93
C THR A 293 2.65 7.73 21.92
N ARG A 294 2.81 6.80 22.88
CA ARG A 294 1.83 5.70 23.04
C ARG A 294 0.45 6.25 23.38
N GLN A 295 0.39 7.28 24.23
CA GLN A 295 -0.86 7.91 24.66
C GLN A 295 -1.60 8.54 23.47
N GLU A 296 -0.92 9.29 22.61
CA GLU A 296 -1.50 9.90 21.41
C GLU A 296 -1.99 8.83 20.44
N TRP A 297 -1.19 7.78 20.21
CA TRP A 297 -1.54 6.68 19.32
C TRP A 297 -2.84 5.97 19.77
N TYR A 298 -2.93 5.59 21.04
CA TYR A 298 -4.12 4.93 21.58
C TYR A 298 -5.30 5.89 21.72
N ARG A 299 -5.07 7.18 21.98
CA ARG A 299 -6.12 8.19 21.98
C ARG A 299 -6.82 8.27 20.60
N LEU A 300 -6.06 8.29 19.50
CA LEU A 300 -6.60 8.27 18.15
C LEU A 300 -7.37 6.97 17.87
N PHE A 301 -6.86 5.83 18.33
CA PHE A 301 -7.50 4.53 18.18
C PHE A 301 -8.89 4.51 18.87
N ILE A 302 -8.97 4.97 20.11
CA ILE A 302 -10.23 5.07 20.87
C ILE A 302 -11.19 6.08 20.23
N ALA A 303 -10.68 7.25 19.84
CA ALA A 303 -11.49 8.31 19.21
C ALA A 303 -12.08 7.90 17.85
N ALA A 304 -11.48 6.91 17.19
CA ALA A 304 -12.02 6.29 15.98
C ALA A 304 -13.15 5.26 16.25
N GLY A 305 -13.52 5.05 17.52
CA GLY A 305 -14.58 4.13 17.93
C GLY A 305 -14.13 2.70 18.22
N HIS A 306 -12.83 2.45 18.29
CA HIS A 306 -12.30 1.13 18.64
C HIS A 306 -12.30 0.90 20.16
N THR A 307 -12.55 -0.34 20.57
CA THR A 307 -12.50 -0.74 21.98
C THR A 307 -11.06 -0.98 22.43
N LEU A 308 -10.70 -0.41 23.57
CA LEU A 308 -9.46 -0.73 24.29
C LEU A 308 -9.89 -1.34 25.64
N PRO A 309 -9.51 -2.61 25.94
CA PRO A 309 -9.87 -3.30 27.19
C PRO A 309 -9.33 -2.62 28.46
#